data_6bd0a8de9542cd49e3c361d350429405
#
_entry.id   6bd0a8de9542cd49e3c361d350429405
#
_cell.length_a   1.000
_cell.length_b   1.000
_cell.length_c   1.000
_cell.angle_alpha   90.00
_cell.angle_beta   90.00
_cell.angle_gamma   90.00
#
_symmetry.space_group_name_H-M   'P 1'
#
loop_
_entity.id
_entity.type
_entity.pdbx_description
1 polymer ?
#
loop_
_entity_poly.entity_id
_entity_poly.type
_entity_poly.pdbx_seq_one_letter_code
_entity_poly.pdbx_strand_id
1 'polypeptide(L)'
;MNPFKMRPERTGDLFVDWEKFWVKPYNKNEVNPYTRTRIILMNGTEFENVWFSHQFSRSVGDDELRRKLAYIRKSEQQQQKILTHLKPADESALEHTIGYEQLAVDLTAHLAKRVNDKNIKSALDFALLEDFDHLYRYADYLDFTTGEHAEKL
;
A
#
# COMPACT_ATOMS: atom_id res chain seq x y z
N MET A 1 6.71 -11.84 -20.18
CA MET A 1 8.15 -11.67 -19.83
C MET A 1 8.36 -12.33 -18.46
N ASN A 2 9.36 -13.19 -18.29
CA ASN A 2 9.60 -13.83 -16.99
C ASN A 2 10.55 -12.95 -16.16
N PRO A 3 10.09 -12.31 -15.09
CA PRO A 3 10.89 -11.37 -14.30
C PRO A 3 12.12 -12.04 -13.64
N PHE A 4 12.07 -13.35 -13.40
CA PHE A 4 13.20 -14.09 -12.83
C PHE A 4 14.33 -14.37 -13.83
N LYS A 5 14.08 -14.14 -15.12
CA LYS A 5 15.09 -14.23 -16.18
C LYS A 5 15.69 -12.87 -16.56
N MET A 6 15.14 -11.80 -16.02
CA MET A 6 15.74 -10.47 -16.18
C MET A 6 16.96 -10.38 -15.25
N ARG A 7 18.13 -10.58 -15.80
CA ARG A 7 19.34 -10.11 -15.13
C ARG A 7 19.33 -8.59 -15.20
N PRO A 8 19.36 -7.90 -14.07
CA PRO A 8 19.70 -6.49 -14.11
C PRO A 8 21.16 -6.39 -14.57
N GLU A 9 21.40 -6.19 -15.85
CA GLU A 9 22.71 -5.85 -16.39
C GLU A 9 23.15 -4.44 -15.93
N ARG A 10 22.62 -4.01 -14.80
CA ARG A 10 22.72 -2.64 -14.38
C ARG A 10 23.58 -2.52 -13.16
N THR A 11 24.80 -2.33 -13.49
CA THR A 11 25.73 -1.60 -12.67
C THR A 11 25.25 -0.16 -12.48
N GLY A 12 25.26 0.32 -11.31
CA GLY A 12 25.26 1.65 -10.76
C GLY A 12 24.75 2.90 -11.51
N ASP A 13 24.57 2.85 -12.80
CA ASP A 13 24.25 4.00 -13.66
C ASP A 13 22.77 4.37 -13.66
N LEU A 14 21.96 3.67 -12.90
CA LEU A 14 20.56 4.01 -12.68
C LEU A 14 20.35 4.63 -11.31
N PHE A 15 21.17 5.57 -10.98
CA PHE A 15 20.72 6.58 -10.04
C PHE A 15 19.64 7.43 -10.75
N VAL A 16 18.41 6.97 -10.66
CA VAL A 16 17.29 7.88 -10.84
C VAL A 16 17.49 8.97 -9.79
N ASP A 17 17.66 10.19 -10.23
CA ASP A 17 17.68 11.32 -9.33
C ASP A 17 16.24 11.53 -8.83
N TRP A 18 15.92 10.84 -7.74
CA TRP A 18 14.60 10.84 -7.14
C TRP A 18 14.17 12.24 -6.71
N GLU A 19 15.11 13.15 -6.43
CA GLU A 19 14.81 14.54 -6.09
C GLU A 19 14.22 15.31 -7.27
N LYS A 20 14.57 14.90 -8.49
CA LYS A 20 14.01 15.45 -9.73
C LYS A 20 12.73 14.77 -10.18
N PHE A 21 12.41 13.61 -9.61
CA PHE A 21 11.21 12.88 -9.96
C PHE A 21 10.03 13.38 -9.10
N TRP A 22 9.29 14.32 -9.63
CA TRP A 22 8.14 14.89 -8.98
C TRP A 22 6.83 14.28 -9.47
N VAL A 23 6.05 13.69 -8.56
CA VAL A 23 4.70 13.19 -8.84
C VAL A 23 3.69 14.19 -8.32
N LYS A 24 2.79 14.64 -9.18
CA LYS A 24 1.68 15.51 -8.77
C LYS A 24 0.53 14.66 -8.24
N PRO A 25 -0.16 15.11 -7.19
CA PRO A 25 -1.46 14.57 -6.83
C PRO A 25 -2.42 14.62 -8.01
N TYR A 26 -3.37 13.70 -8.06
CA TYR A 26 -4.40 13.66 -9.09
C TYR A 26 -5.75 14.11 -8.51
N ASN A 27 -6.70 14.47 -9.37
CA ASN A 27 -8.09 14.72 -8.98
C ASN A 27 -8.85 13.41 -8.98
N LYS A 28 -9.54 13.07 -7.87
CA LYS A 28 -10.29 11.81 -7.74
C LYS A 28 -11.36 11.60 -8.81
N ASN A 29 -11.91 12.67 -9.35
CA ASN A 29 -12.94 12.62 -10.40
C ASN A 29 -12.36 12.37 -11.80
N GLU A 30 -11.04 12.57 -11.99
CA GLU A 30 -10.35 12.34 -13.26
C GLU A 30 -9.76 10.94 -13.38
N VAL A 31 -9.71 10.19 -12.26
CA VAL A 31 -9.13 8.87 -12.20
C VAL A 31 -10.20 7.84 -11.84
N ASN A 32 -10.37 6.85 -12.70
CA ASN A 32 -11.38 5.83 -12.48
C ASN A 32 -11.10 4.99 -11.21
N PRO A 33 -12.14 4.42 -10.57
CA PRO A 33 -12.02 3.68 -9.32
C PRO A 33 -11.02 2.51 -9.38
N TYR A 34 -10.94 1.82 -10.52
CA TYR A 34 -9.99 0.73 -10.72
C TYR A 34 -8.54 1.21 -10.59
N THR A 35 -8.20 2.33 -11.22
CA THR A 35 -6.85 2.91 -11.14
C THR A 35 -6.55 3.39 -9.72
N ARG A 36 -7.51 4.05 -9.05
CA ARG A 36 -7.35 4.47 -7.64
C ARG A 36 -7.04 3.28 -6.73
N THR A 37 -7.84 2.23 -6.83
CA THR A 37 -7.63 0.98 -6.07
C THR A 37 -6.24 0.41 -6.32
N ARG A 38 -5.76 0.39 -7.56
CA ARG A 38 -4.42 -0.10 -7.90
C ARG A 38 -3.30 0.75 -7.31
N ILE A 39 -3.46 2.06 -7.28
CA ILE A 39 -2.49 2.97 -6.65
C ILE A 39 -2.38 2.67 -5.15
N ILE A 40 -3.51 2.49 -4.46
CA ILE A 40 -3.54 2.14 -3.04
C ILE A 40 -2.83 0.80 -2.81
N LEU A 41 -3.17 -0.24 -3.59
CA LEU A 41 -2.55 -1.56 -3.48
C LEU A 41 -1.03 -1.51 -3.74
N MET A 42 -0.60 -0.76 -4.74
CA MET A 42 0.82 -0.59 -5.03
C MET A 42 1.55 0.07 -3.85
N ASN A 43 0.99 1.14 -3.29
CA ASN A 43 1.59 1.80 -2.14
C ASN A 43 1.70 0.87 -0.93
N GLY A 44 0.67 0.08 -0.65
CA GLY A 44 0.70 -0.95 0.39
C GLY A 44 1.75 -2.03 0.15
N THR A 45 1.87 -2.49 -1.09
CA THR A 45 2.87 -3.50 -1.49
C THR A 45 4.31 -2.98 -1.31
N GLU A 46 4.57 -1.74 -1.73
CA GLU A 46 5.90 -1.13 -1.55
C GLU A 46 6.24 -0.93 -0.07
N PHE A 47 5.26 -0.56 0.75
CA PHE A 47 5.45 -0.47 2.19
C PHE A 47 5.79 -1.83 2.80
N GLU A 48 5.07 -2.88 2.43
CA GLU A 48 5.33 -4.25 2.89
C GLU A 48 6.70 -4.75 2.43
N ASN A 49 7.10 -4.48 1.20
CA ASN A 49 8.43 -4.83 0.68
C ASN A 49 9.55 -4.20 1.52
N VAL A 50 9.42 -2.93 1.86
CA VAL A 50 10.40 -2.24 2.74
C VAL A 50 10.48 -2.92 4.09
N TRP A 51 9.35 -3.22 4.70
CA TRP A 51 9.27 -3.85 6.02
C TRP A 51 9.82 -5.27 6.01
N PHE A 52 9.38 -6.09 5.05
CA PHE A 52 9.84 -7.46 4.89
C PHE A 52 11.35 -7.52 4.62
N SER A 53 11.86 -6.72 3.71
CA SER A 53 13.30 -6.65 3.41
C SER A 53 14.12 -6.25 4.63
N HIS A 54 13.59 -5.38 5.49
CA HIS A 54 14.22 -5.01 6.76
C HIS A 54 14.31 -6.20 7.72
N GLN A 55 13.20 -6.92 7.93
CA GLN A 55 13.15 -8.09 8.81
C GLN A 55 14.04 -9.23 8.26
N PHE A 56 13.93 -9.49 6.98
CA PHE A 56 14.73 -10.53 6.33
C PHE A 56 16.23 -10.25 6.44
N SER A 57 16.66 -9.01 6.21
CA SER A 57 18.07 -8.64 6.32
C SER A 57 18.65 -8.86 7.73
N ARG A 58 17.82 -8.81 8.77
CA ARG A 58 18.26 -9.08 10.15
C ARG A 58 18.47 -10.57 10.43
N SER A 59 17.78 -11.44 9.73
CA SER A 59 17.88 -12.90 9.87
C SER A 59 18.99 -13.53 9.02
N VAL A 60 19.54 -12.79 8.05
CA VAL A 60 20.57 -13.28 7.14
C VAL A 60 21.95 -13.21 7.80
N GLY A 61 22.67 -14.34 7.82
CA GLY A 61 24.02 -14.44 8.36
C GLY A 61 25.13 -13.95 7.41
N ASP A 62 24.84 -13.82 6.13
CA ASP A 62 25.78 -13.39 5.09
C ASP A 62 25.83 -11.86 4.97
N ASP A 63 27.01 -11.28 5.19
CA ASP A 63 27.18 -9.83 5.20
C ASP A 63 27.07 -9.18 3.81
N GLU A 64 27.43 -9.90 2.75
CA GLU A 64 27.29 -9.39 1.39
C GLU A 64 25.82 -9.32 1.00
N LEU A 65 25.07 -10.39 1.27
CA LEU A 65 23.64 -10.42 1.04
C LEU A 65 22.90 -9.34 1.88
N ARG A 66 23.31 -9.18 3.13
CA ARG A 66 22.75 -8.14 4.02
C ARG A 66 22.94 -6.74 3.45
N ARG A 67 24.13 -6.44 2.91
CA ARG A 67 24.40 -5.15 2.23
C ARG A 67 23.56 -4.96 0.99
N LYS A 68 23.41 -5.99 0.16
CA LYS A 68 22.55 -5.95 -1.03
C LYS A 68 21.08 -5.69 -0.68
N LEU A 69 20.57 -6.38 0.34
CA LEU A 69 19.20 -6.17 0.84
C LEU A 69 18.99 -4.74 1.37
N ALA A 70 19.96 -4.20 2.10
CA ALA A 70 19.91 -2.83 2.59
C ALA A 70 19.89 -1.79 1.44
N TYR A 71 20.63 -2.06 0.37
CA TYR A 71 20.62 -1.21 -0.81
C TYR A 71 19.28 -1.26 -1.54
N ILE A 72 18.72 -2.45 -1.76
CA ILE A 72 17.40 -2.63 -2.37
C ILE A 72 16.34 -1.91 -1.54
N ARG A 73 16.35 -2.12 -0.22
CA ARG A 73 15.41 -1.44 0.70
C ARG A 73 15.44 0.08 0.58
N LYS A 74 16.62 0.66 0.38
CA LYS A 74 16.72 2.13 0.17
C LYS A 74 15.99 2.56 -1.09
N SER A 75 16.09 1.81 -2.18
CA SER A 75 15.36 2.05 -3.41
C SER A 75 13.85 1.89 -3.23
N GLU A 76 13.42 0.82 -2.55
CA GLU A 76 12.01 0.57 -2.22
C GLU A 76 11.41 1.71 -1.38
N GLN A 77 12.14 2.21 -0.40
CA GLN A 77 11.70 3.36 0.39
C GLN A 77 11.49 4.62 -0.45
N GLN A 78 12.33 4.87 -1.44
CA GLN A 78 12.18 6.01 -2.34
C GLN A 78 10.96 5.83 -3.26
N GLN A 79 10.77 4.64 -3.80
CA GLN A 79 9.62 4.29 -4.61
C GLN A 79 8.31 4.42 -3.82
N GLN A 80 8.27 3.90 -2.60
CA GLN A 80 7.12 4.01 -1.70
C GLN A 80 6.78 5.48 -1.38
N LYS A 81 7.78 6.33 -1.15
CA LYS A 81 7.55 7.78 -0.95
C LYS A 81 6.89 8.44 -2.16
N ILE A 82 7.31 8.09 -3.36
CA ILE A 82 6.71 8.60 -4.60
C ILE A 82 5.25 8.18 -4.70
N LEU A 83 4.95 6.90 -4.47
CA LEU A 83 3.60 6.37 -4.52
C LEU A 83 2.70 6.99 -3.43
N THR A 84 3.24 7.30 -2.26
CA THR A 84 2.52 8.02 -1.20
C THR A 84 2.09 9.42 -1.63
N HIS A 85 2.85 10.09 -2.50
CA HIS A 85 2.47 11.39 -3.06
C HIS A 85 1.45 11.26 -4.20
N LEU A 86 1.32 10.08 -4.79
CA LEU A 86 0.33 9.79 -5.83
C LEU A 86 -1.03 9.51 -5.18
N LYS A 87 -1.67 10.55 -4.67
CA LYS A 87 -2.96 10.52 -4.00
C LYS A 87 -3.89 11.61 -4.55
N PRO A 88 -5.21 11.52 -4.32
CA PRO A 88 -6.12 12.58 -4.70
C PRO A 88 -5.74 13.92 -4.05
N ALA A 89 -5.74 14.98 -4.85
CA ALA A 89 -5.47 16.35 -4.37
C ALA A 89 -6.68 16.95 -3.63
N ASP A 90 -7.86 16.45 -3.96
CA ASP A 90 -9.16 16.88 -3.48
C ASP A 90 -9.72 15.97 -2.39
N GLU A 91 -8.86 15.25 -1.69
CA GLU A 91 -9.20 14.31 -0.62
C GLU A 91 -8.39 14.65 0.63
N SER A 92 -9.05 14.76 1.76
CA SER A 92 -8.38 14.92 3.05
C SER A 92 -7.64 13.64 3.46
N ALA A 93 -6.73 13.74 4.43
CA ALA A 93 -6.04 12.57 4.95
C ALA A 93 -7.03 11.56 5.58
N LEU A 94 -8.09 12.04 6.20
CA LEU A 94 -9.12 11.20 6.82
C LEU A 94 -9.96 10.45 5.78
N GLU A 95 -10.43 11.15 4.74
CA GLU A 95 -11.13 10.53 3.60
C GLU A 95 -10.25 9.47 2.92
N HIS A 96 -8.97 9.77 2.75
CA HIS A 96 -8.02 8.82 2.17
C HIS A 96 -7.86 7.56 3.03
N THR A 97 -7.81 7.72 4.36
CA THR A 97 -7.76 6.60 5.32
C THR A 97 -9.03 5.74 5.24
N ILE A 98 -10.21 6.37 5.17
CA ILE A 98 -11.48 5.68 4.95
C ILE A 98 -11.44 4.85 3.66
N GLY A 99 -10.89 5.40 2.59
CA GLY A 99 -10.70 4.67 1.33
C GLY A 99 -9.81 3.43 1.46
N TYR A 100 -8.76 3.48 2.30
CA TYR A 100 -7.94 2.30 2.61
C TYR A 100 -8.72 1.23 3.36
N GLU A 101 -9.45 1.60 4.41
CA GLU A 101 -10.24 0.65 5.20
C GLU A 101 -11.36 0.01 4.36
N GLN A 102 -12.02 0.79 3.53
CA GLN A 102 -13.05 0.25 2.62
C GLN A 102 -12.46 -0.77 1.66
N LEU A 103 -11.28 -0.51 1.11
CA LEU A 103 -10.59 -1.46 0.26
C LEU A 103 -10.18 -2.73 1.03
N ALA A 104 -9.70 -2.59 2.26
CA ALA A 104 -9.36 -3.71 3.14
C ALA A 104 -10.59 -4.59 3.39
N VAL A 105 -11.72 -4.00 3.76
CA VAL A 105 -13.01 -4.70 3.93
C VAL A 105 -13.40 -5.47 2.67
N ASP A 106 -13.39 -4.82 1.51
CA ASP A 106 -13.79 -5.44 0.24
C ASP A 106 -12.90 -6.61 -0.14
N LEU A 107 -11.58 -6.46 -0.02
CA LEU A 107 -10.62 -7.52 -0.34
C LEU A 107 -10.73 -8.70 0.62
N THR A 108 -10.78 -8.42 1.92
CA THR A 108 -10.85 -9.44 2.96
C THR A 108 -12.16 -10.23 2.86
N ALA A 109 -13.29 -9.55 2.65
CA ALA A 109 -14.58 -10.19 2.43
C ALA A 109 -14.59 -11.06 1.16
N HIS A 110 -13.96 -10.57 0.08
CA HIS A 110 -13.84 -11.33 -1.15
C HIS A 110 -13.04 -12.62 -0.99
N LEU A 111 -11.91 -12.54 -0.26
CA LEU A 111 -11.08 -13.69 0.03
C LEU A 111 -11.76 -14.68 0.98
N ALA A 112 -12.35 -14.19 2.07
CA ALA A 112 -13.02 -15.01 3.06
C ALA A 112 -14.17 -15.86 2.48
N LYS A 113 -14.86 -15.34 1.45
CA LYS A 113 -15.92 -16.08 0.74
C LYS A 113 -15.41 -17.22 -0.14
N ARG A 114 -14.13 -17.24 -0.48
CA ARG A 114 -13.56 -18.18 -1.46
C ARG A 114 -12.59 -19.17 -0.88
N VAL A 115 -12.03 -18.87 0.28
CA VAL A 115 -11.07 -19.76 0.92
C VAL A 115 -11.76 -20.91 1.63
N ASN A 116 -11.25 -22.13 1.41
CA ASN A 116 -11.78 -23.36 2.03
C ASN A 116 -11.02 -23.75 3.30
N ASP A 117 -9.77 -23.30 3.44
CA ASP A 117 -8.98 -23.56 4.64
C ASP A 117 -9.57 -22.83 5.84
N LYS A 118 -9.90 -23.60 6.89
CA LYS A 118 -10.57 -23.08 8.08
C LYS A 118 -9.71 -22.10 8.88
N ASN A 119 -8.38 -22.30 8.92
CA ASN A 119 -7.49 -21.43 9.66
C ASN A 119 -7.33 -20.09 8.93
N ILE A 120 -7.16 -20.13 7.61
CA ILE A 120 -7.10 -18.93 6.79
C ILE A 120 -8.43 -18.18 6.87
N LYS A 121 -9.54 -18.89 6.74
CA LYS A 121 -10.88 -18.28 6.85
C LYS A 121 -11.09 -17.60 8.19
N SER A 122 -10.75 -18.25 9.31
CA SER A 122 -10.86 -17.65 10.65
C SER A 122 -10.03 -16.37 10.79
N ALA A 123 -8.81 -16.37 10.25
CA ALA A 123 -7.95 -15.17 10.25
C ALA A 123 -8.56 -14.03 9.43
N LEU A 124 -9.11 -14.34 8.25
CA LEU A 124 -9.77 -13.36 7.40
C LEU A 124 -11.07 -12.83 8.03
N ASP A 125 -11.87 -13.70 8.64
CA ASP A 125 -13.10 -13.30 9.33
C ASP A 125 -12.78 -12.37 10.52
N PHE A 126 -11.71 -12.64 11.27
CA PHE A 126 -11.23 -11.76 12.33
C PHE A 126 -10.75 -10.41 11.79
N ALA A 127 -9.88 -10.41 10.77
CA ALA A 127 -9.40 -9.19 10.14
C ALA A 127 -10.56 -8.34 9.61
N LEU A 128 -11.56 -8.96 9.00
CA LEU A 128 -12.75 -8.28 8.49
C LEU A 128 -13.53 -7.55 9.58
N LEU A 129 -13.65 -8.14 10.77
CA LEU A 129 -14.31 -7.49 11.92
C LEU A 129 -13.53 -6.26 12.38
N GLU A 130 -12.21 -6.34 12.45
CA GLU A 130 -11.36 -5.22 12.84
C GLU A 130 -11.41 -4.09 11.79
N ASP A 131 -11.33 -4.45 10.49
CA ASP A 131 -11.40 -3.48 9.39
C ASP A 131 -12.76 -2.75 9.37
N PHE A 132 -13.86 -3.43 9.68
CA PHE A 132 -15.18 -2.80 9.84
C PHE A 132 -15.21 -1.83 11.04
N ASP A 133 -14.65 -2.21 12.19
CA ASP A 133 -14.57 -1.32 13.35
C ASP A 133 -13.76 -0.07 13.03
N HIS A 134 -12.63 -0.21 12.35
CA HIS A 134 -11.80 0.90 11.90
C HIS A 134 -12.57 1.81 10.94
N LEU A 135 -13.23 1.23 9.94
CA LEU A 135 -14.02 1.98 8.96
C LEU A 135 -15.10 2.83 9.64
N TYR A 136 -15.85 2.26 10.57
CA TYR A 136 -16.88 2.97 11.33
C TYR A 136 -16.29 4.10 12.17
N ARG A 137 -15.20 3.86 12.87
CA ARG A 137 -14.55 4.88 13.72
C ARG A 137 -14.03 6.05 12.89
N TYR A 138 -13.42 5.80 11.73
CA TYR A 138 -12.97 6.87 10.84
C TYR A 138 -14.13 7.62 10.22
N ALA A 139 -15.22 6.93 9.86
CA ALA A 139 -16.43 7.57 9.35
C ALA A 139 -17.07 8.48 10.40
N ASP A 140 -17.24 8.02 11.64
CA ASP A 140 -17.74 8.83 12.74
C ASP A 140 -16.85 10.06 12.99
N TYR A 141 -15.53 9.90 12.85
CA TYR A 141 -14.60 11.00 13.02
C TYR A 141 -14.72 12.05 11.91
N LEU A 142 -14.99 11.60 10.67
CA LEU A 142 -15.23 12.49 9.55
C LEU A 142 -16.52 13.29 9.77
N ASP A 143 -17.59 12.63 10.15
CA ASP A 143 -18.89 13.27 10.45
C ASP A 143 -18.74 14.33 11.57
N PHE A 144 -18.00 13.99 12.62
CA PHE A 144 -17.74 14.89 13.74
C PHE A 144 -16.93 16.13 13.33
N THR A 145 -15.94 15.95 12.45
CA THR A 145 -14.99 17.01 12.10
C THR A 145 -15.46 17.90 10.96
N THR A 146 -16.23 17.37 10.03
CA THR A 146 -16.65 18.05 8.80
C THR A 146 -18.15 18.32 8.72
N GLY A 147 -18.95 17.61 9.51
CA GLY A 147 -20.41 17.61 9.38
C GLY A 147 -20.88 16.93 8.09
N GLU A 148 -20.00 16.23 7.37
CA GLU A 148 -20.31 15.48 6.17
C GLU A 148 -20.48 14.00 6.52
N HIS A 149 -21.51 13.37 5.97
CA HIS A 149 -21.71 11.95 6.17
C HIS A 149 -20.77 11.15 5.27
N ALA A 150 -20.01 10.21 5.87
CA ALA A 150 -19.09 9.34 5.14
C ALA A 150 -19.77 8.50 4.05
N GLU A 151 -21.08 8.30 4.14
CA GLU A 151 -21.90 7.63 3.11
C GLU A 151 -21.91 8.35 1.75
N LYS A 152 -21.44 9.59 1.71
CA LYS A 152 -21.36 10.39 0.48
C LYS A 152 -20.02 10.33 -0.21
N LEU A 153 -19.05 9.61 0.37
CA LEU A 153 -17.71 9.47 -0.15
C LEU A 153 -17.56 8.22 -1.04
#